data_10cb4f4a91e19366fb6a79dc504c6bab
#
_entry.id   10cb4f4a91e19366fb6a79dc504c6bab
#
_cell.length_a   1.000
_cell.length_b   1.000
_cell.length_c   1.000
_cell.angle_alpha   90.00
_cell.angle_beta   90.00
_cell.angle_gamma   90.00
#
_symmetry.space_group_name_H-M   'P 1'
#
loop_
_entity.id
_entity.type
_entity.pdbx_description
1 polymer ?
#
loop_
_entity_poly.entity_id
_entity_poly.type
_entity_poly.pdbx_seq_one_letter_code
_entity_poly.pdbx_strand_id
1 'polypeptide(L)'
;MTGKTKSTRELVELYKIMMPILKQVKVNMILFYGSLLGYHRESNFIEGDDDVDVLVSRDDFHKIVQFLQHATLTPVSRKIYNCFGITYNFWSNIPYKFWRETGLLQIYYRGIGPFDIFAYDLIGDNVVVKSCSNHAFPISVIFPIVPITLHDFAISIPANVEETIILSYGKEWRIPKVKNKDYVWEEIPEVICLKDV
;
A
#
# COMPACT_ATOMS: atom_id res chain seq x y z
N MET A 1 1.79 -17.47 -0.41
CA MET A 1 2.98 -17.53 0.48
C MET A 1 2.64 -16.65 1.66
N THR A 2 2.55 -17.22 2.86
CA THR A 2 2.38 -16.41 4.08
C THR A 2 3.69 -15.66 4.32
N GLY A 3 3.67 -14.32 4.28
CA GLY A 3 4.79 -13.49 4.68
C GLY A 3 5.23 -13.88 6.10
N LYS A 4 6.53 -13.86 6.38
CA LYS A 4 6.98 -13.95 7.76
C LYS A 4 6.60 -12.65 8.47
N THR A 5 5.95 -12.76 9.62
CA THR A 5 5.70 -11.60 10.50
C THR A 5 7.00 -10.82 10.72
N LYS A 6 6.91 -9.50 10.65
CA LYS A 6 8.02 -8.58 10.85
C LYS A 6 7.90 -7.90 12.21
N SER A 7 9.02 -7.46 12.73
CA SER A 7 8.97 -6.52 13.85
C SER A 7 8.63 -5.12 13.32
N THR A 8 7.98 -4.31 14.14
CA THR A 8 7.76 -2.88 13.84
C THR A 8 9.05 -2.19 13.40
N ARG A 9 10.20 -2.56 13.99
CA ARG A 9 11.51 -2.02 13.64
C ARG A 9 11.89 -2.31 12.17
N GLU A 10 11.63 -3.53 11.69
CA GLU A 10 11.91 -3.90 10.28
C GLU A 10 11.02 -3.13 9.31
N LEU A 11 9.74 -2.93 9.64
CA LEU A 11 8.82 -2.13 8.83
C LEU A 11 9.22 -0.65 8.81
N VAL A 12 9.64 -0.09 9.94
CA VAL A 12 10.20 1.28 10.03
C VAL A 12 11.46 1.41 9.20
N GLU A 13 12.36 0.43 9.22
CA GLU A 13 13.57 0.41 8.38
C GLU A 13 13.20 0.40 6.90
N LEU A 14 12.30 -0.49 6.48
CA LEU A 14 11.80 -0.56 5.11
C LEU A 14 11.20 0.79 4.68
N TYR A 15 10.34 1.39 5.51
CA TYR A 15 9.73 2.67 5.25
C TYR A 15 10.77 3.78 5.07
N LYS A 16 11.76 3.87 5.98
CA LYS A 16 12.84 4.87 5.92
C LYS A 16 13.75 4.74 4.70
N ILE A 17 13.88 3.54 4.15
CA ILE A 17 14.63 3.29 2.92
C ILE A 17 13.79 3.64 1.68
N MET A 18 12.52 3.27 1.67
CA MET A 18 11.66 3.44 0.49
C MET A 18 11.21 4.88 0.28
N MET A 19 10.89 5.62 1.36
CA MET A 19 10.35 6.97 1.25
C MET A 19 11.26 7.96 0.50
N PRO A 20 12.59 8.04 0.75
CA PRO A 20 13.47 8.93 -0.03
C PRO A 20 13.51 8.59 -1.53
N ILE A 21 13.35 7.31 -1.88
CA ILE A 21 13.36 6.83 -3.26
C ILE A 21 12.05 7.24 -3.95
N LEU A 22 10.92 6.94 -3.33
CA LEU A 22 9.59 7.24 -3.88
C LEU A 22 9.30 8.73 -3.95
N LYS A 23 9.84 9.54 -3.02
CA LYS A 23 9.74 11.01 -3.09
C LYS A 23 10.37 11.62 -4.33
N GLN A 24 11.32 10.96 -4.98
CA GLN A 24 11.91 11.45 -6.23
C GLN A 24 10.89 11.46 -7.37
N VAL A 25 9.86 10.64 -7.29
CA VAL A 25 8.77 10.59 -8.29
C VAL A 25 7.78 11.75 -8.14
N LYS A 26 7.78 12.44 -6.99
CA LYS A 26 6.88 13.56 -6.67
C LYS A 26 5.40 13.18 -6.80
N VAL A 27 5.01 12.08 -6.19
CA VAL A 27 3.64 11.57 -6.13
C VAL A 27 3.03 11.74 -4.76
N ASN A 28 1.70 11.80 -4.70
CA ASN A 28 0.97 11.82 -3.45
C ASN A 28 0.72 10.38 -2.99
N MET A 29 1.30 10.01 -1.85
CA MET A 29 1.10 8.73 -1.21
C MET A 29 0.20 8.88 0.01
N ILE A 30 -0.76 7.98 0.14
CA ILE A 30 -1.71 7.93 1.25
C ILE A 30 -1.41 6.66 2.04
N LEU A 31 -1.16 6.78 3.34
CA LEU A 31 -1.03 5.62 4.22
C LEU A 31 -2.35 4.86 4.25
N PHE A 32 -2.31 3.52 4.08
CA PHE A 32 -3.52 2.76 3.85
C PHE A 32 -3.51 1.42 4.58
N TYR A 33 -4.60 0.67 4.53
CA TYR A 33 -4.78 -0.66 5.12
C TYR A 33 -4.08 -0.86 6.48
N GLY A 34 -3.25 -1.91 6.64
CA GLY A 34 -2.55 -2.26 7.86
C GLY A 34 -1.69 -1.14 8.41
N SER A 35 -1.01 -0.42 7.53
CA SER A 35 -0.19 0.74 7.91
C SER A 35 -1.02 1.91 8.46
N LEU A 36 -2.21 2.18 7.89
CA LEU A 36 -3.13 3.19 8.41
C LEU A 36 -3.70 2.78 9.77
N LEU A 37 -4.07 1.50 9.91
CA LEU A 37 -4.58 0.93 11.16
C LEU A 37 -3.54 1.04 12.28
N GLY A 38 -2.28 0.70 12.00
CA GLY A 38 -1.18 0.84 12.94
C GLY A 38 -0.92 2.29 13.34
N TYR A 39 -0.88 3.19 12.38
CA TYR A 39 -0.76 4.63 12.65
C TYR A 39 -1.90 5.15 13.55
N HIS A 40 -3.14 4.76 13.27
CA HIS A 40 -4.29 5.22 14.04
C HIS A 40 -4.31 4.68 15.48
N ARG A 41 -3.86 3.43 15.69
CA ARG A 41 -3.82 2.79 17.02
C ARG A 41 -2.63 3.22 17.85
N GLU A 42 -1.45 3.28 17.24
CA GLU A 42 -0.16 3.26 17.91
C GLU A 42 0.79 4.36 17.44
N SER A 43 0.36 5.18 16.47
CA SER A 43 1.22 6.16 15.76
C SER A 43 2.46 5.50 15.13
N ASN A 44 2.35 4.22 14.76
CA ASN A 44 3.42 3.37 14.26
C ASN A 44 2.85 2.26 13.35
N PHE A 45 3.70 1.37 12.84
CA PHE A 45 3.28 0.13 12.21
C PHE A 45 2.90 -0.92 13.27
N ILE A 46 2.01 -1.84 12.91
CA ILE A 46 1.56 -2.91 13.81
C ILE A 46 2.70 -3.90 14.05
N GLU A 47 2.93 -4.26 15.33
CA GLU A 47 3.87 -5.31 15.66
C GLU A 47 3.38 -6.66 15.15
N GLY A 48 4.24 -7.35 14.39
CA GLY A 48 3.91 -8.64 13.78
C GLY A 48 3.22 -8.53 12.42
N ASP A 49 3.00 -7.34 11.88
CA ASP A 49 2.57 -7.18 10.48
C ASP A 49 3.70 -7.56 9.53
N ASP A 50 3.39 -7.80 8.25
CA ASP A 50 4.39 -8.30 7.28
C ASP A 50 4.70 -7.30 6.15
N ASP A 51 3.99 -6.18 6.08
CA ASP A 51 4.05 -5.22 4.98
C ASP A 51 3.91 -3.76 5.43
N VAL A 52 4.18 -2.84 4.50
CA VAL A 52 3.86 -1.43 4.58
C VAL A 52 2.95 -1.09 3.40
N ASP A 53 1.77 -0.55 3.68
CA ASP A 53 0.73 -0.27 2.70
C ASP A 53 0.62 1.21 2.38
N VAL A 54 0.67 1.57 1.09
CA VAL A 54 0.36 2.92 0.61
C VAL A 54 -0.57 2.88 -0.59
N LEU A 55 -1.43 3.88 -0.70
CA LEU A 55 -2.37 4.08 -1.80
C LEU A 55 -1.93 5.30 -2.62
N VAL A 56 -1.98 5.17 -3.95
CA VAL A 56 -1.68 6.26 -4.90
C VAL A 56 -2.71 6.29 -6.02
N SER A 57 -2.85 7.43 -6.71
CA SER A 57 -3.67 7.46 -7.92
C SER A 57 -3.13 6.51 -9.00
N ARG A 58 -3.97 6.05 -9.92
CA ARG A 58 -3.55 5.23 -11.07
C ARG A 58 -2.43 5.89 -11.87
N ASP A 59 -2.51 7.19 -12.08
CA ASP A 59 -1.49 7.94 -12.80
C ASP A 59 -0.16 7.99 -12.04
N ASP A 60 -0.21 8.21 -10.73
CA ASP A 60 0.98 8.21 -9.88
C ASP A 60 1.61 6.81 -9.77
N PHE A 61 0.78 5.77 -9.74
CA PHE A 61 1.24 4.38 -9.81
C PHE A 61 2.06 4.13 -11.09
N HIS A 62 1.56 4.59 -12.24
CA HIS A 62 2.28 4.45 -13.51
C HIS A 62 3.62 5.20 -13.49
N LYS A 63 3.68 6.41 -12.90
CA LYS A 63 4.93 7.16 -12.74
C LYS A 63 5.94 6.39 -11.87
N ILE A 64 5.50 5.79 -10.78
CA ILE A 64 6.36 4.96 -9.90
C ILE A 64 6.89 3.75 -10.68
N VAL A 65 6.01 3.01 -11.38
CA VAL A 65 6.41 1.85 -12.17
C VAL A 65 7.43 2.24 -13.24
N GLN A 66 7.19 3.32 -13.98
CA GLN A 66 8.12 3.81 -15.00
C GLN A 66 9.47 4.23 -14.40
N PHE A 67 9.46 4.95 -13.27
CA PHE A 67 10.68 5.32 -12.56
C PHE A 67 11.50 4.09 -12.17
N LEU A 68 10.89 3.08 -11.58
CA LEU A 68 11.56 1.86 -11.16
C LEU A 68 12.06 1.06 -12.38
N GLN A 69 11.29 0.98 -13.46
CA GLN A 69 11.72 0.33 -14.70
C GLN A 69 12.92 1.04 -15.34
N HIS A 70 12.89 2.37 -15.37
CA HIS A 70 14.01 3.16 -15.91
C HIS A 70 15.28 2.98 -15.07
N ALA A 71 15.13 2.96 -13.76
CA ALA A 71 16.21 2.68 -12.82
C ALA A 71 16.84 1.30 -13.04
N THR A 72 16.13 0.33 -13.60
CA THR A 72 16.63 -1.02 -13.85
C THR A 72 17.21 -1.26 -15.25
N LEU A 73 16.88 -0.39 -16.21
CA LEU A 73 17.24 -0.57 -17.62
C LEU A 73 18.59 0.05 -18.01
N THR A 74 19.08 1.02 -17.25
CA THR A 74 20.39 1.63 -17.53
C THR A 74 21.52 0.90 -16.79
N PRO A 75 22.73 0.72 -17.39
CA PRO A 75 23.86 0.11 -16.70
C PRO A 75 24.24 0.78 -15.37
N VAL A 76 24.06 2.11 -15.29
CA VAL A 76 24.29 2.88 -14.07
C VAL A 76 23.23 2.60 -13.03
N SER A 77 21.97 2.49 -13.44
CA SER A 77 20.86 2.19 -12.54
C SER A 77 20.87 0.73 -12.06
N ARG A 78 21.34 -0.24 -12.86
CA ARG A 78 21.60 -1.59 -12.37
C ARG A 78 22.62 -1.60 -11.22
N LYS A 79 23.64 -0.75 -11.31
CA LYS A 79 24.68 -0.63 -10.27
C LYS A 79 24.12 0.03 -9.00
N ILE A 80 23.34 1.07 -9.15
CA ILE A 80 22.62 1.74 -8.06
C ILE A 80 21.59 0.78 -7.45
N TYR A 81 20.84 0.09 -8.27
CA TYR A 81 19.84 -0.89 -7.87
C TYR A 81 20.44 -2.04 -7.06
N ASN A 82 21.54 -2.62 -7.55
CA ASN A 82 22.28 -3.66 -6.83
C ASN A 82 22.96 -3.14 -5.55
N CYS A 83 23.35 -1.87 -5.51
CA CYS A 83 23.90 -1.22 -4.31
C CYS A 83 22.87 -1.00 -3.22
N PHE A 84 21.62 -0.73 -3.58
CA PHE A 84 20.55 -0.52 -2.62
C PHE A 84 19.83 -1.81 -2.20
N GLY A 85 20.08 -2.93 -2.87
CA GLY A 85 19.50 -4.23 -2.56
C GLY A 85 17.97 -4.26 -2.68
N ILE A 86 17.41 -3.36 -3.51
CA ILE A 86 15.97 -3.26 -3.76
C ILE A 86 15.61 -4.28 -4.84
N THR A 87 14.74 -5.21 -4.53
CA THR A 87 14.07 -6.05 -5.51
C THR A 87 12.61 -5.67 -5.59
N TYR A 88 12.12 -5.46 -6.79
CA TYR A 88 10.68 -5.35 -7.01
C TYR A 88 10.16 -6.69 -7.51
N ASN A 89 9.14 -7.16 -6.88
CA ASN A 89 8.44 -8.33 -7.34
C ASN A 89 7.15 -7.85 -7.98
N PHE A 90 7.12 -7.97 -9.25
CA PHE A 90 5.89 -7.94 -9.95
C PHE A 90 5.27 -9.32 -9.73
N TRP A 91 4.03 -9.49 -9.41
CA TRP A 91 3.34 -10.77 -9.31
C TRP A 91 3.67 -11.62 -10.53
N SER A 92 4.73 -12.40 -10.39
CA SER A 92 5.62 -12.86 -11.45
C SER A 92 4.98 -13.84 -12.42
N ASN A 93 3.80 -14.33 -12.13
CA ASN A 93 3.09 -15.30 -12.98
C ASN A 93 1.93 -14.69 -13.75
N ILE A 94 1.77 -13.37 -13.71
CA ILE A 94 0.68 -12.68 -14.39
C ILE A 94 1.25 -11.83 -15.50
N PRO A 95 0.71 -11.89 -16.75
CA PRO A 95 1.19 -11.07 -17.86
C PRO A 95 1.19 -9.58 -17.52
N TYR A 96 2.13 -8.81 -18.05
CA TYR A 96 2.29 -7.36 -17.82
C TYR A 96 0.99 -6.55 -17.96
N LYS A 97 0.04 -7.01 -18.75
CA LYS A 97 -1.29 -6.40 -18.92
C LYS A 97 -2.15 -6.45 -17.64
N PHE A 98 -2.08 -7.53 -16.89
CA PHE A 98 -2.83 -7.72 -15.65
C PHE A 98 -2.42 -6.75 -14.53
N TRP A 99 -1.15 -6.36 -14.46
CA TRP A 99 -0.57 -5.40 -13.54
C TRP A 99 -1.14 -3.99 -13.65
N ARG A 100 -1.31 -3.50 -14.89
CA ARG A 100 -1.93 -2.22 -15.15
C ARG A 100 -3.40 -2.22 -14.70
N GLU A 101 -4.05 -3.37 -14.75
CA GLU A 101 -5.46 -3.51 -14.42
C GLU A 101 -5.69 -3.61 -12.91
N THR A 102 -4.87 -4.38 -12.18
CA THR A 102 -5.02 -4.53 -10.73
C THR A 102 -4.38 -3.41 -9.93
N GLY A 103 -3.23 -2.89 -10.40
CA GLY A 103 -2.57 -1.77 -9.74
C GLY A 103 -1.97 -2.11 -8.38
N LEU A 104 -1.29 -3.23 -8.26
CA LEU A 104 -0.50 -3.58 -7.08
C LEU A 104 0.98 -3.70 -7.47
N LEU A 105 1.86 -3.08 -6.71
CA LEU A 105 3.31 -3.19 -6.82
C LEU A 105 3.88 -3.51 -5.44
N GLN A 106 4.67 -4.58 -5.35
CA GLN A 106 5.35 -5.02 -4.14
C GLN A 106 6.85 -4.78 -4.25
N ILE A 107 7.44 -4.10 -3.27
CA ILE A 107 8.88 -3.81 -3.26
C ILE A 107 9.51 -4.43 -2.02
N TYR A 108 10.61 -5.16 -2.21
CA TYR A 108 11.35 -5.81 -1.13
C TYR A 108 12.75 -5.22 -1.00
N TYR A 109 13.21 -5.00 0.22
CA TYR A 109 14.56 -4.58 0.52
C TYR A 109 15.26 -5.63 1.39
N ARG A 110 16.29 -6.30 0.86
CA ARG A 110 17.09 -7.33 1.57
C ARG A 110 16.24 -8.40 2.25
N GLY A 111 15.11 -8.76 1.64
CA GLY A 111 14.16 -9.73 2.21
C GLY A 111 13.23 -9.18 3.27
N ILE A 112 13.29 -7.87 3.57
CA ILE A 112 12.29 -7.16 4.36
C ILE A 112 11.21 -6.64 3.39
N GLY A 113 9.97 -6.73 3.75
CA GLY A 113 8.84 -6.26 2.95
C GLY A 113 7.80 -7.35 2.75
N PRO A 114 6.76 -7.08 1.96
CA PRO A 114 6.73 -6.02 0.93
C PRO A 114 6.50 -4.61 1.46
N PHE A 115 6.89 -3.63 0.66
CA PHE A 115 6.31 -2.29 0.64
C PHE A 115 5.28 -2.29 -0.49
N ASP A 116 4.01 -2.30 -0.14
CA ASP A 116 2.90 -2.46 -1.05
C ASP A 116 2.36 -1.11 -1.51
N ILE A 117 2.34 -0.91 -2.82
CA ILE A 117 1.78 0.28 -3.45
C ILE A 117 0.53 -0.13 -4.22
N PHE A 118 -0.62 0.31 -3.73
CA PHE A 118 -1.92 0.09 -4.35
C PHE A 118 -2.30 1.29 -5.22
N ALA A 119 -2.80 1.01 -6.43
CA ALA A 119 -3.39 2.04 -7.26
C ALA A 119 -4.89 2.14 -7.01
N TYR A 120 -5.43 3.35 -6.92
CA TYR A 120 -6.87 3.58 -6.97
C TYR A 120 -7.31 4.21 -8.29
N ASP A 121 -8.55 3.91 -8.66
CA ASP A 121 -9.30 4.57 -9.71
C ASP A 121 -10.46 5.37 -9.10
N LEU A 122 -10.85 6.47 -9.73
CA LEU A 122 -12.10 7.17 -9.40
C LEU A 122 -13.20 6.64 -10.30
N ILE A 123 -14.21 6.00 -9.69
CA ILE A 123 -15.36 5.42 -10.41
C ILE A 123 -16.64 5.93 -9.76
N GLY A 124 -17.39 6.78 -10.47
CA GLY A 124 -18.50 7.52 -9.88
C GLY A 124 -18.05 8.31 -8.66
N ASP A 125 -18.75 8.17 -7.54
CA ASP A 125 -18.42 8.85 -6.27
C ASP A 125 -17.50 8.01 -5.37
N ASN A 126 -16.76 7.05 -5.94
CA ASN A 126 -15.92 6.13 -5.17
C ASN A 126 -14.46 6.16 -5.60
N VAL A 127 -13.58 5.95 -4.61
CA VAL A 127 -12.18 5.55 -4.74
C VAL A 127 -12.17 4.03 -4.76
N VAL A 128 -11.75 3.39 -5.85
CA VAL A 128 -11.81 1.94 -6.04
C VAL A 128 -10.42 1.35 -6.12
N VAL A 129 -10.12 0.37 -5.25
CA VAL A 129 -8.85 -0.37 -5.20
C VAL A 129 -9.06 -1.77 -5.78
N LYS A 130 -8.77 -1.94 -7.07
CA LYS A 130 -9.06 -3.18 -7.82
C LYS A 130 -8.25 -4.39 -7.36
N SER A 131 -7.04 -4.18 -6.89
CA SER A 131 -6.14 -5.24 -6.42
C SER A 131 -6.62 -5.97 -5.17
N CYS A 132 -7.53 -5.34 -4.40
CA CYS A 132 -8.12 -5.92 -3.20
C CYS A 132 -9.62 -6.14 -3.41
N SER A 133 -9.98 -7.04 -4.32
CA SER A 133 -11.38 -7.43 -4.56
C SER A 133 -12.32 -6.25 -4.86
N ASN A 134 -11.82 -5.21 -5.56
CA ASN A 134 -12.56 -3.98 -5.88
C ASN A 134 -13.09 -3.26 -4.63
N HIS A 135 -12.28 -3.12 -3.58
CA HIS A 135 -12.65 -2.30 -2.43
C HIS A 135 -13.01 -0.89 -2.87
N ALA A 136 -14.20 -0.43 -2.51
CA ALA A 136 -14.70 0.89 -2.85
C ALA A 136 -14.93 1.73 -1.58
N PHE A 137 -14.43 2.96 -1.62
CA PHE A 137 -14.55 3.94 -0.53
C PHE A 137 -15.22 5.19 -1.08
N PRO A 138 -16.23 5.79 -0.43
CA PRO A 138 -16.74 7.07 -0.84
C PRO A 138 -15.63 8.11 -0.96
N ILE A 139 -15.65 8.93 -2.02
CA ILE A 139 -14.63 9.98 -2.23
C ILE A 139 -14.49 10.88 -1.00
N SER A 140 -15.60 11.23 -0.34
CA SER A 140 -15.62 12.07 0.85
C SER A 140 -14.95 11.46 2.09
N VAL A 141 -14.78 10.14 2.12
CA VAL A 141 -14.06 9.43 3.19
C VAL A 141 -12.55 9.54 3.00
N ILE A 142 -12.09 9.51 1.76
CA ILE A 142 -10.66 9.57 1.43
C ILE A 142 -10.19 11.02 1.30
N PHE A 143 -10.96 11.88 0.65
CA PHE A 143 -10.57 13.25 0.33
C PHE A 143 -11.35 14.32 1.11
N PRO A 144 -10.69 15.49 1.36
CA PRO A 144 -9.30 15.83 1.04
C PRO A 144 -8.30 15.06 1.92
N ILE A 145 -7.20 14.59 1.32
CA ILE A 145 -6.15 13.92 2.10
C ILE A 145 -5.47 14.88 3.08
N VAL A 146 -5.10 14.38 4.24
CA VAL A 146 -4.50 15.15 5.34
C VAL A 146 -3.01 14.83 5.42
N PRO A 147 -2.11 15.83 5.29
CA PRO A 147 -0.68 15.60 5.44
C PRO A 147 -0.30 15.32 6.89
N ILE A 148 0.56 14.34 7.10
CA ILE A 148 1.16 14.00 8.39
C ILE A 148 2.67 13.78 8.25
N THR A 149 3.36 13.64 9.37
CA THR A 149 4.74 13.14 9.42
C THR A 149 4.75 11.78 10.13
N LEU A 150 5.30 10.77 9.47
CA LEU A 150 5.52 9.44 10.03
C LEU A 150 7.01 9.09 9.85
N HIS A 151 7.70 8.77 10.95
CA HIS A 151 9.14 8.41 10.96
C HIS A 151 10.02 9.37 10.14
N ASP A 152 9.85 10.69 10.35
CA ASP A 152 10.57 11.79 9.70
C ASP A 152 10.19 12.07 8.23
N PHE A 153 9.20 11.35 7.66
CA PHE A 153 8.76 11.57 6.29
C PHE A 153 7.33 12.08 6.23
N ALA A 154 7.11 13.10 5.39
CA ALA A 154 5.77 13.55 5.07
C ALA A 154 5.06 12.49 4.20
N ILE A 155 3.85 12.13 4.60
CA ILE A 155 2.91 11.27 3.89
C ILE A 155 1.51 11.81 4.16
N SER A 156 0.49 11.34 3.44
CA SER A 156 -0.90 11.73 3.71
C SER A 156 -1.68 10.58 4.32
N ILE A 157 -2.78 10.92 4.98
CA ILE A 157 -3.80 9.98 5.44
C ILE A 157 -5.16 10.39 4.85
N PRO A 158 -6.18 9.48 4.82
CA PRO A 158 -7.54 9.81 4.43
C PRO A 158 -8.16 10.91 5.30
N ALA A 159 -9.13 11.64 4.75
CA ALA A 159 -9.90 12.65 5.48
C ALA A 159 -10.60 12.07 6.73
N ASN A 160 -11.22 10.90 6.57
CA ASN A 160 -11.88 10.18 7.66
C ASN A 160 -11.18 8.84 7.89
N VAL A 161 -10.18 8.85 8.76
CA VAL A 161 -9.34 7.66 9.07
C VAL A 161 -10.18 6.54 9.66
N GLU A 162 -11.04 6.84 10.64
CA GLU A 162 -11.84 5.82 11.33
C GLU A 162 -12.82 5.14 10.36
N GLU A 163 -13.51 5.91 9.53
CA GLU A 163 -14.42 5.36 8.53
C GLU A 163 -13.68 4.52 7.48
N THR A 164 -12.51 4.98 7.03
CA THR A 164 -11.65 4.20 6.13
C THR A 164 -11.28 2.84 6.74
N ILE A 165 -10.93 2.82 8.03
CA ILE A 165 -10.60 1.59 8.74
C ILE A 165 -11.84 0.70 8.90
N ILE A 166 -13.00 1.27 9.24
CA ILE A 166 -14.28 0.52 9.35
C ILE A 166 -14.64 -0.12 8.00
N LEU A 167 -14.51 0.59 6.90
CA LEU A 167 -14.76 0.06 5.57
C LEU A 167 -13.75 -1.02 5.16
N SER A 168 -12.52 -0.95 5.66
CA SER A 168 -11.47 -1.94 5.36
C SER A 168 -11.54 -3.20 6.22
N TYR A 169 -11.92 -3.07 7.50
CA TYR A 169 -11.77 -4.14 8.50
C TYR A 169 -13.05 -4.46 9.28
N GLY A 170 -14.14 -3.71 9.04
CA GLY A 170 -15.39 -3.84 9.78
C GLY A 170 -15.40 -3.10 11.12
N LYS A 171 -16.56 -3.09 11.77
CA LYS A 171 -16.80 -2.33 13.02
C LYS A 171 -15.96 -2.81 14.22
N GLU A 172 -15.53 -4.07 14.17
CA GLU A 172 -14.71 -4.69 15.24
C GLU A 172 -13.19 -4.45 15.07
N TRP A 173 -12.78 -3.53 14.20
CA TRP A 173 -11.37 -3.26 13.90
C TRP A 173 -10.48 -3.01 15.13
N ARG A 174 -11.08 -2.59 16.27
CA ARG A 174 -10.34 -2.36 17.53
C ARG A 174 -9.87 -3.63 18.19
N ILE A 175 -10.50 -4.78 17.87
CA ILE A 175 -10.11 -6.10 18.38
C ILE A 175 -9.00 -6.66 17.49
N PRO A 176 -7.78 -6.87 18.02
CA PRO A 176 -6.71 -7.47 17.24
C PRO A 176 -7.09 -8.87 16.75
N LYS A 177 -6.99 -9.09 15.45
CA LYS A 177 -7.21 -10.40 14.82
C LYS A 177 -5.89 -10.98 14.32
N VAL A 178 -5.69 -12.27 14.48
CA VAL A 178 -4.49 -12.95 13.97
C VAL A 178 -4.66 -13.19 12.48
N LYS A 179 -3.75 -12.63 11.69
CA LYS A 179 -3.74 -12.81 10.22
C LYS A 179 -3.82 -14.31 9.89
N ASN A 180 -4.71 -14.69 8.99
CA ASN A 180 -4.96 -16.08 8.56
C ASN A 180 -5.68 -17.03 9.55
N LYS A 181 -6.06 -16.59 10.74
CA LYS A 181 -6.87 -17.40 11.66
C LYS A 181 -8.28 -16.84 11.87
N ASP A 182 -8.35 -15.53 12.01
CA ASP A 182 -9.58 -14.84 12.44
C ASP A 182 -10.11 -13.88 11.35
N TYR A 183 -9.40 -13.77 10.20
CA TYR A 183 -9.73 -12.82 9.17
C TYR A 183 -10.24 -13.51 7.91
N VAL A 184 -11.54 -13.39 7.65
CA VAL A 184 -12.20 -13.85 6.42
C VAL A 184 -12.65 -12.61 5.66
N TRP A 185 -11.97 -12.30 4.56
CA TRP A 185 -12.24 -11.13 3.71
C TRP A 185 -13.66 -11.10 3.12
N GLU A 186 -14.30 -12.29 3.06
CA GLU A 186 -15.64 -12.47 2.49
C GLU A 186 -16.77 -12.06 3.44
N GLU A 187 -16.47 -11.81 4.73
CA GLU A 187 -17.46 -11.53 5.75
C GLU A 187 -17.65 -10.05 6.08
N ILE A 188 -17.06 -9.12 5.29
CA ILE A 188 -17.33 -7.70 5.47
C ILE A 188 -18.59 -7.34 4.66
N PRO A 189 -19.78 -7.24 5.33
CA PRO A 189 -21.06 -7.14 4.61
C PRO A 189 -21.28 -5.81 3.87
N GLU A 190 -20.40 -4.82 4.07
CA GLU A 190 -20.53 -3.46 3.56
C GLU A 190 -19.46 -3.08 2.53
N VAL A 191 -18.60 -4.02 2.14
CA VAL A 191 -17.70 -3.79 1.00
C VAL A 191 -18.56 -3.79 -0.26
N ILE A 192 -18.72 -2.64 -0.85
CA ILE A 192 -19.35 -2.51 -2.17
C ILE A 192 -18.41 -3.19 -3.17
N CYS A 193 -18.60 -4.49 -3.34
CA CYS A 193 -17.96 -5.23 -4.41
C CYS A 193 -18.65 -4.79 -5.71
N LEU A 194 -18.02 -3.90 -6.45
CA LEU A 194 -18.48 -3.59 -7.82
C LEU A 194 -18.18 -4.83 -8.67
N LYS A 195 -19.15 -5.76 -8.73
CA LYS A 195 -19.00 -7.03 -9.45
C LYS A 195 -18.99 -6.91 -10.96
N ASP A 196 -19.37 -5.74 -11.52
CA ASP A 196 -19.62 -5.57 -12.95
C ASP A 196 -19.17 -4.17 -13.46
N VAL A 197 -17.87 -3.85 -13.33
CA VAL A 197 -17.27 -2.70 -14.04
C VAL A 197 -16.08 -3.16 -14.87
#